data_25b243ba91f3582ee18ae355dcfca0d4
#
_entry.id   25b243ba91f3582ee18ae355dcfca0d4
#
_cell.length_a   1.000
_cell.length_b   1.000
_cell.length_c   1.000
_cell.angle_alpha   90.00
_cell.angle_beta   90.00
_cell.angle_gamma   90.00
#
_symmetry.space_group_name_H-M   'P 1'
#
loop_
_entity.id
_entity.type
_entity.pdbx_description
1 polymer ?
#
loop_
_entity_poly.entity_id
_entity_poly.type
_entity_poly.pdbx_seq_one_letter_code
_entity_poly.pdbx_strand_id
1 'polypeptide(L)'
;IKSVSVERGRDPAEFVLMAFGGAGPLHACDVARSLNITTVIVPPAPGLFSAFGLLEAQVEHHTIRSVVMPTDKLQMPLLQSVFEQMNIEVITRAKQEGFDESAVHCSAFMDIRYLGQSSEITIPLPSLAIDQNLITEATASFEKEFERTYGHRGLSTVFELVNCRMLARVSRGVAHDHAWDYQDTNPAENSSARKIVIDPRTGPINTKIVTRTQLGPEPLSGPIIVE
;
A
#
# COMPACT_ATOMS: atom_id res chain seq x y z
N ILE A 1 -12.20 -0.78 2.91
CA ILE A 1 -11.69 0.05 1.80
C ILE A 1 -11.89 1.53 2.13
N LYS A 2 -13.10 2.00 2.43
CA LYS A 2 -13.36 3.44 2.71
C LYS A 2 -12.43 4.05 3.75
N SER A 3 -12.12 3.35 4.84
CA SER A 3 -11.23 3.84 5.90
C SER A 3 -9.77 4.02 5.47
N VAL A 4 -9.33 3.34 4.42
CA VAL A 4 -7.97 3.48 3.88
C VAL A 4 -7.90 4.33 2.60
N SER A 5 -9.04 4.77 2.09
CA SER A 5 -9.16 5.60 0.88
C SER A 5 -9.89 6.91 1.17
N VAL A 6 -11.20 6.88 1.35
CA VAL A 6 -12.04 8.09 1.52
C VAL A 6 -11.61 8.92 2.72
N GLU A 7 -11.34 8.27 3.87
CA GLU A 7 -10.85 8.95 5.08
C GLU A 7 -9.45 9.56 4.91
N ARG A 8 -8.75 9.18 3.83
CA ARG A 8 -7.46 9.75 3.41
C ARG A 8 -7.60 10.68 2.19
N GLY A 9 -8.80 11.16 1.89
CA GLY A 9 -9.06 12.06 0.77
C GLY A 9 -8.81 11.45 -0.62
N ARG A 10 -8.96 10.11 -0.76
CA ARG A 10 -8.80 9.41 -2.04
C ARG A 10 -10.13 8.82 -2.48
N ASP A 11 -10.54 9.06 -3.72
CA ASP A 11 -11.75 8.46 -4.28
C ASP A 11 -11.46 7.01 -4.72
N PRO A 12 -12.15 6.00 -4.15
CA PRO A 12 -11.99 4.60 -4.59
C PRO A 12 -12.27 4.38 -6.07
N ALA A 13 -13.12 5.19 -6.68
CA ALA A 13 -13.49 5.06 -8.10
C ALA A 13 -12.30 5.29 -9.06
N GLU A 14 -11.25 5.97 -8.61
CA GLU A 14 -10.03 6.20 -9.38
C GLU A 14 -9.05 5.02 -9.36
N PHE A 15 -9.37 3.96 -8.60
CA PHE A 15 -8.48 2.83 -8.41
C PHE A 15 -9.00 1.56 -9.08
N VAL A 16 -8.11 0.61 -9.24
CA VAL A 16 -8.43 -0.77 -9.63
C VAL A 16 -8.54 -1.63 -8.38
N LEU A 17 -9.56 -2.48 -8.31
CA LEU A 17 -9.71 -3.45 -7.22
C LEU A 17 -8.97 -4.75 -7.56
N MET A 18 -7.91 -5.07 -6.83
CA MET A 18 -7.27 -6.38 -6.92
C MET A 18 -7.91 -7.33 -5.90
N ALA A 19 -8.49 -8.43 -6.39
CA ALA A 19 -9.18 -9.41 -5.57
C ALA A 19 -8.39 -10.71 -5.47
N PHE A 20 -7.96 -11.06 -4.27
CA PHE A 20 -7.21 -12.28 -3.98
C PHE A 20 -7.63 -12.91 -2.65
N GLY A 21 -7.05 -14.07 -2.31
CA GLY A 21 -7.50 -14.92 -1.20
C GLY A 21 -8.58 -15.91 -1.66
N GLY A 22 -8.96 -16.85 -0.80
CA GLY A 22 -9.88 -17.92 -1.16
C GLY A 22 -11.27 -17.45 -1.58
N ALA A 23 -11.87 -16.50 -0.85
CA ALA A 23 -13.22 -15.98 -1.14
C ALA A 23 -13.22 -14.57 -1.73
N GLY A 24 -12.08 -13.89 -1.79
CA GLY A 24 -11.98 -12.51 -2.29
C GLY A 24 -12.63 -12.30 -3.67
N PRO A 25 -12.27 -13.10 -4.67
CA PRO A 25 -12.83 -12.98 -6.04
C PRO A 25 -14.34 -13.11 -6.11
N LEU A 26 -14.98 -13.92 -5.25
CA LEU A 26 -16.44 -14.14 -5.25
C LEU A 26 -17.22 -12.86 -4.93
N HIS A 27 -16.66 -11.98 -4.10
CA HIS A 27 -17.33 -10.77 -3.65
C HIS A 27 -16.84 -9.50 -4.36
N ALA A 28 -15.79 -9.63 -5.17
CA ALA A 28 -15.09 -8.49 -5.75
C ALA A 28 -15.99 -7.59 -6.60
N CYS A 29 -16.86 -8.18 -7.43
CA CYS A 29 -17.75 -7.40 -8.31
C CYS A 29 -18.76 -6.58 -7.51
N ASP A 30 -19.31 -7.11 -6.43
CA ASP A 30 -20.29 -6.39 -5.60
C ASP A 30 -19.62 -5.28 -4.79
N VAL A 31 -18.41 -5.53 -4.28
CA VAL A 31 -17.58 -4.52 -3.63
C VAL A 31 -17.23 -3.39 -4.62
N ALA A 32 -16.80 -3.74 -5.82
CA ALA A 32 -16.46 -2.78 -6.87
C ALA A 32 -17.67 -1.88 -7.22
N ARG A 33 -18.86 -2.48 -7.43
CA ARG A 33 -20.08 -1.71 -7.69
C ARG A 33 -20.42 -0.75 -6.56
N SER A 34 -20.28 -1.18 -5.29
CA SER A 34 -20.60 -0.34 -4.13
C SER A 34 -19.64 0.85 -3.96
N LEU A 35 -18.50 0.81 -4.61
CA LEU A 35 -17.45 1.84 -4.57
C LEU A 35 -17.26 2.57 -5.92
N ASN A 36 -18.11 2.28 -6.92
CA ASN A 36 -17.99 2.80 -8.29
C ASN A 36 -16.64 2.47 -8.95
N ILE A 37 -15.99 1.38 -8.55
CA ILE A 37 -14.77 0.90 -9.18
C ILE A 37 -15.15 0.14 -10.46
N THR A 38 -14.59 0.52 -11.58
CA THR A 38 -14.93 -0.05 -12.89
C THR A 38 -14.10 -1.28 -13.27
N THR A 39 -12.95 -1.45 -12.65
CA THR A 39 -11.99 -2.49 -13.01
C THR A 39 -11.64 -3.35 -11.80
N VAL A 40 -11.80 -4.67 -11.98
CA VAL A 40 -11.39 -5.68 -10.99
C VAL A 40 -10.34 -6.59 -11.62
N ILE A 41 -9.22 -6.77 -10.94
CA ILE A 41 -8.17 -7.71 -11.34
C ILE A 41 -8.20 -8.90 -10.39
N VAL A 42 -8.26 -10.10 -10.95
CA VAL A 42 -8.08 -11.36 -10.22
C VAL A 42 -6.79 -12.01 -10.71
N PRO A 43 -5.73 -12.03 -9.90
CA PRO A 43 -4.44 -12.58 -10.31
C PRO A 43 -4.54 -14.10 -10.53
N PRO A 44 -3.58 -14.71 -11.25
CA PRO A 44 -3.43 -16.16 -11.25
C PRO A 44 -3.27 -16.70 -9.82
N ALA A 45 -3.84 -17.88 -9.54
CA ALA A 45 -3.81 -18.50 -8.22
C ALA A 45 -4.16 -17.54 -7.07
N PRO A 46 -5.35 -16.89 -7.07
CA PRO A 46 -5.67 -15.84 -6.12
C PRO A 46 -5.62 -16.30 -4.66
N GLY A 47 -5.86 -17.59 -4.39
CA GLY A 47 -5.74 -18.18 -3.06
C GLY A 47 -4.32 -18.24 -2.51
N LEU A 48 -3.31 -18.24 -3.38
CA LEU A 48 -1.89 -18.30 -3.03
C LEU A 48 -1.18 -16.95 -3.17
N PHE A 49 -1.87 -15.91 -3.61
CA PHE A 49 -1.27 -14.62 -3.95
C PHE A 49 -0.58 -13.94 -2.77
N SER A 50 -1.08 -14.12 -1.56
CA SER A 50 -0.41 -13.61 -0.34
C SER A 50 0.94 -14.31 -0.09
N ALA A 51 1.02 -15.61 -0.33
CA ALA A 51 2.28 -16.35 -0.19
C ALA A 51 3.31 -15.91 -1.24
N PHE A 52 2.84 -15.66 -2.48
CA PHE A 52 3.67 -15.06 -3.52
C PHE A 52 4.18 -13.68 -3.11
N GLY A 53 3.32 -12.82 -2.58
CA GLY A 53 3.72 -11.51 -2.08
C GLY A 53 4.81 -11.58 -0.99
N LEU A 54 4.82 -12.63 -0.16
CA LEU A 54 5.89 -12.84 0.81
C LEU A 54 7.24 -13.20 0.16
N LEU A 55 7.25 -13.89 -0.98
CA LEU A 55 8.48 -14.18 -1.71
C LEU A 55 9.11 -12.91 -2.30
N GLU A 56 8.26 -11.97 -2.71
CA GLU A 56 8.68 -10.68 -3.28
C GLU A 56 8.88 -9.58 -2.22
N ALA A 57 8.46 -9.82 -0.98
CA ALA A 57 8.58 -8.83 0.08
C ALA A 57 10.05 -8.52 0.38
N GLN A 58 10.37 -7.23 0.41
CA GLN A 58 11.68 -6.76 0.84
C GLN A 58 11.79 -6.86 2.37
N VAL A 59 13.02 -7.05 2.85
CA VAL A 59 13.27 -6.92 4.29
C VAL A 59 13.26 -5.43 4.63
N GLU A 60 12.47 -5.07 5.63
CA GLU A 60 12.34 -3.69 6.09
C GLU A 60 12.62 -3.59 7.58
N HIS A 61 13.43 -2.61 7.97
CA HIS A 61 13.65 -2.24 9.36
C HIS A 61 13.12 -0.85 9.61
N HIS A 62 12.20 -0.75 10.55
CA HIS A 62 11.59 0.51 10.96
C HIS A 62 12.10 0.92 12.34
N THR A 63 12.44 2.20 12.50
CA THR A 63 12.65 2.80 13.81
C THR A 63 11.92 4.12 13.91
N ILE A 64 11.40 4.43 15.10
CA ILE A 64 10.61 5.62 15.39
C ILE A 64 11.14 6.24 16.66
N ARG A 65 11.26 7.59 16.67
CA ARG A 65 11.62 8.38 17.85
C ARG A 65 10.62 9.52 18.01
N SER A 66 9.96 9.57 19.16
CA SER A 66 9.06 10.67 19.49
C SER A 66 9.85 11.90 19.91
N VAL A 67 9.48 13.05 19.34
CA VAL A 67 10.10 14.36 19.60
C VAL A 67 9.11 15.29 20.27
N VAL A 68 7.89 15.38 19.77
CA VAL A 68 6.76 16.20 20.25
C VAL A 68 7.18 17.63 20.55
N MET A 69 7.50 18.38 19.49
CA MET A 69 8.02 19.75 19.61
C MET A 69 7.52 20.62 18.44
N PRO A 70 7.08 21.88 18.71
CA PRO A 70 6.82 22.85 17.64
C PRO A 70 8.01 23.02 16.72
N THR A 71 7.77 23.13 15.41
CA THR A 71 8.82 23.15 14.40
C THR A 71 9.71 24.39 14.47
N ASP A 72 9.19 25.50 14.99
CA ASP A 72 9.95 26.74 15.26
C ASP A 72 10.89 26.65 16.45
N LYS A 73 10.73 25.64 17.31
CA LYS A 73 11.58 25.38 18.49
C LYS A 73 12.55 24.22 18.28
N LEU A 74 12.55 23.61 17.10
CA LEU A 74 13.47 22.51 16.78
C LEU A 74 14.93 22.98 16.80
N GLN A 75 15.74 22.25 17.53
CA GLN A 75 17.20 22.45 17.53
C GLN A 75 17.81 21.55 16.45
N MET A 76 18.27 22.13 15.35
CA MET A 76 18.79 21.37 14.21
C MET A 76 19.88 20.37 14.58
N PRO A 77 20.89 20.70 15.44
CA PRO A 77 21.91 19.72 15.83
C PRO A 77 21.33 18.50 16.55
N LEU A 78 20.30 18.72 17.39
CA LEU A 78 19.63 17.62 18.09
C LEU A 78 18.84 16.74 17.11
N LEU A 79 18.10 17.35 16.20
CA LEU A 79 17.34 16.63 15.20
C LEU A 79 18.24 15.83 14.25
N GLN A 80 19.36 16.41 13.81
CA GLN A 80 20.38 15.71 13.03
C GLN A 80 20.90 14.48 13.79
N SER A 81 21.27 14.64 15.06
CA SER A 81 21.75 13.53 15.90
C SER A 81 20.69 12.41 16.03
N VAL A 82 19.40 12.75 16.16
CA VAL A 82 18.33 11.76 16.21
C VAL A 82 18.30 10.94 14.92
N PHE A 83 18.29 11.58 13.75
CA PHE A 83 18.26 10.86 12.47
C PHE A 83 19.54 10.07 12.20
N GLU A 84 20.72 10.58 12.57
CA GLU A 84 21.99 9.85 12.48
C GLU A 84 21.98 8.59 13.33
N GLN A 85 21.52 8.67 14.58
CA GLN A 85 21.41 7.51 15.46
C GLN A 85 20.42 6.48 14.91
N MET A 86 19.27 6.92 14.39
CA MET A 86 18.29 6.05 13.77
C MET A 86 18.85 5.35 12.53
N ASN A 87 19.61 6.07 11.70
CA ASN A 87 20.26 5.52 10.52
C ASN A 87 21.29 4.44 10.89
N ILE A 88 22.14 4.73 11.89
CA ILE A 88 23.10 3.73 12.40
C ILE A 88 22.38 2.50 12.94
N GLU A 89 21.29 2.69 13.68
CA GLU A 89 20.50 1.59 14.25
C GLU A 89 19.94 0.65 13.17
N VAL A 90 19.29 1.18 12.13
CA VAL A 90 18.69 0.34 11.10
C VAL A 90 19.72 -0.36 10.22
N ILE A 91 20.85 0.31 9.92
CA ILE A 91 21.98 -0.30 9.19
C ILE A 91 22.63 -1.40 10.03
N THR A 92 22.84 -1.15 11.32
CA THR A 92 23.43 -2.15 12.24
C THR A 92 22.56 -3.39 12.32
N ARG A 93 21.24 -3.21 12.41
CA ARG A 93 20.29 -4.33 12.43
C ARG A 93 20.35 -5.15 11.14
N ALA A 94 20.36 -4.50 9.98
CA ALA A 94 20.50 -5.18 8.69
C ALA A 94 21.81 -5.98 8.60
N LYS A 95 22.94 -5.40 9.07
CA LYS A 95 24.23 -6.09 9.12
C LYS A 95 24.22 -7.32 10.05
N GLN A 96 23.55 -7.23 11.21
CA GLN A 96 23.41 -8.35 12.14
C GLN A 96 22.62 -9.52 11.53
N GLU A 97 21.72 -9.24 10.58
CA GLU A 97 20.96 -10.23 9.82
C GLU A 97 21.72 -10.76 8.60
N GLY A 98 22.96 -10.31 8.37
CA GLY A 98 23.85 -10.78 7.32
C GLY A 98 23.74 -10.03 5.99
N PHE A 99 23.11 -8.85 5.97
CA PHE A 99 23.04 -8.03 4.76
C PHE A 99 24.20 -7.07 4.66
N ASP A 100 24.69 -6.87 3.43
CA ASP A 100 25.71 -5.86 3.14
C ASP A 100 25.10 -4.45 3.22
N GLU A 101 25.87 -3.49 3.77
CA GLU A 101 25.46 -2.10 3.87
C GLU A 101 25.08 -1.48 2.51
N SER A 102 25.77 -1.87 1.44
CA SER A 102 25.49 -1.41 0.08
C SER A 102 24.12 -1.83 -0.47
N ALA A 103 23.52 -2.88 0.12
CA ALA A 103 22.18 -3.35 -0.22
C ALA A 103 21.07 -2.63 0.58
N VAL A 104 21.43 -1.79 1.57
CA VAL A 104 20.49 -1.12 2.47
C VAL A 104 20.18 0.29 1.96
N HIS A 105 18.92 0.54 1.67
CA HIS A 105 18.43 1.86 1.27
C HIS A 105 17.60 2.48 2.39
N CYS A 106 18.09 3.59 2.95
CA CYS A 106 17.41 4.29 4.03
C CYS A 106 16.54 5.43 3.50
N SER A 107 15.35 5.56 4.07
CA SER A 107 14.40 6.65 3.84
C SER A 107 13.95 7.23 5.17
N ALA A 108 13.90 8.55 5.26
CA ALA A 108 13.46 9.26 6.45
C ALA A 108 12.08 9.87 6.26
N PHE A 109 11.32 9.98 7.36
CA PHE A 109 10.00 10.58 7.38
C PHE A 109 9.83 11.38 8.67
N MET A 110 8.92 12.35 8.64
CA MET A 110 8.45 13.09 9.80
C MET A 110 6.94 12.96 9.94
N ASP A 111 6.47 12.67 11.15
CA ASP A 111 5.06 12.79 11.48
C ASP A 111 4.81 14.22 11.96
N ILE A 112 4.04 14.97 11.19
CA ILE A 112 3.76 16.39 11.43
C ILE A 112 2.26 16.58 11.64
N ARG A 113 1.90 17.49 12.54
CA ARG A 113 0.52 17.93 12.74
C ARG A 113 0.47 19.45 12.98
N TYR A 114 -0.70 20.03 12.85
CA TYR A 114 -0.91 21.37 13.43
C TYR A 114 -0.92 21.29 14.95
N LEU A 115 -0.36 22.29 15.60
CA LEU A 115 -0.32 22.34 17.06
C LEU A 115 -1.73 22.22 17.66
N GLY A 116 -1.90 21.27 18.58
CA GLY A 116 -3.18 20.99 19.24
C GLY A 116 -4.09 19.98 18.53
N GLN A 117 -3.69 19.45 17.38
CA GLN A 117 -4.40 18.33 16.73
C GLN A 117 -4.01 16.99 17.33
N SER A 118 -4.94 16.02 17.23
CA SER A 118 -4.72 14.64 17.69
C SER A 118 -4.12 13.73 16.64
N SER A 119 -4.23 14.08 15.35
CA SER A 119 -3.79 13.26 14.23
C SER A 119 -2.61 13.93 13.53
N GLU A 120 -1.59 13.15 13.22
CA GLU A 120 -0.44 13.53 12.41
C GLU A 120 -0.52 12.96 11.00
N ILE A 121 0.20 13.55 10.08
CA ILE A 121 0.45 13.04 8.72
C ILE A 121 1.94 12.73 8.59
N THR A 122 2.24 11.54 8.08
CA THR A 122 3.61 11.12 7.79
C THR A 122 4.08 11.70 6.46
N ILE A 123 5.12 12.52 6.51
CA ILE A 123 5.71 13.21 5.35
C ILE A 123 7.06 12.58 5.04
N PRO A 124 7.26 12.06 3.80
CA PRO A 124 8.57 11.59 3.38
C PRO A 124 9.55 12.75 3.21
N LEU A 125 10.79 12.53 3.60
CA LEU A 125 11.86 13.51 3.41
C LEU A 125 12.65 13.18 2.14
N PRO A 126 12.98 14.18 1.31
CA PRO A 126 13.73 13.96 0.07
C PRO A 126 15.20 13.62 0.29
N SER A 127 15.71 13.85 1.51
CA SER A 127 17.11 13.65 1.87
C SER A 127 17.25 13.24 3.33
N LEU A 128 18.36 12.57 3.64
CA LEU A 128 18.79 12.30 5.02
C LEU A 128 19.62 13.46 5.62
N ALA A 129 19.97 14.46 4.84
CA ALA A 129 20.62 15.67 5.32
C ALA A 129 19.58 16.60 5.94
N ILE A 130 19.51 16.61 7.26
CA ILE A 130 18.51 17.36 8.02
C ILE A 130 19.01 18.80 8.22
N ASP A 131 18.33 19.75 7.59
CA ASP A 131 18.60 21.18 7.72
C ASP A 131 17.28 21.99 7.82
N GLN A 132 17.40 23.30 7.97
CA GLN A 132 16.24 24.19 8.09
C GLN A 132 15.38 24.23 6.82
N ASN A 133 15.99 24.08 5.64
CA ASN A 133 15.28 24.07 4.38
C ASN A 133 14.39 22.82 4.28
N LEU A 134 14.94 21.67 4.71
CA LEU A 134 14.19 20.41 4.74
C LEU A 134 12.94 20.50 5.64
N ILE A 135 13.03 21.17 6.78
CA ILE A 135 11.87 21.41 7.67
C ILE A 135 10.81 22.26 6.96
N THR A 136 11.25 23.30 6.26
CA THR A 136 10.35 24.17 5.49
C THR A 136 9.65 23.40 4.36
N GLU A 137 10.38 22.55 3.64
CA GLU A 137 9.82 21.69 2.59
C GLU A 137 8.86 20.63 3.17
N ALA A 138 9.21 20.05 4.32
CA ALA A 138 8.36 19.06 4.98
C ALA A 138 7.05 19.67 5.47
N THR A 139 7.08 20.88 6.05
CA THR A 139 5.86 21.59 6.47
C THR A 139 5.00 22.01 5.27
N ALA A 140 5.58 22.46 4.18
CA ALA A 140 4.85 22.77 2.94
C ALA A 140 4.21 21.51 2.33
N SER A 141 4.89 20.38 2.38
CA SER A 141 4.36 19.08 1.93
C SER A 141 3.23 18.60 2.82
N PHE A 142 3.34 18.82 4.14
CA PHE A 142 2.28 18.55 5.10
C PHE A 142 1.02 19.37 4.78
N GLU A 143 1.13 20.66 4.51
CA GLU A 143 -0.03 21.51 4.18
C GLU A 143 -0.78 21.01 2.94
N LYS A 144 -0.05 20.62 1.89
CA LYS A 144 -0.64 20.03 0.67
C LYS A 144 -1.39 18.72 0.97
N GLU A 145 -0.75 17.84 1.73
CA GLU A 145 -1.33 16.54 2.06
C GLU A 145 -2.53 16.70 3.02
N PHE A 146 -2.47 17.65 3.92
CA PHE A 146 -3.57 18.01 4.81
C PHE A 146 -4.77 18.54 4.02
N GLU A 147 -4.55 19.51 3.11
CA GLU A 147 -5.61 20.08 2.26
C GLU A 147 -6.22 18.98 1.36
N ARG A 148 -5.40 18.08 0.82
CA ARG A 148 -5.88 16.92 0.05
C ARG A 148 -6.74 15.97 0.88
N THR A 149 -6.35 15.72 2.13
CA THR A 149 -7.01 14.74 3.01
C THR A 149 -8.33 15.27 3.60
N TYR A 150 -8.32 16.53 4.02
CA TYR A 150 -9.45 17.12 4.75
C TYR A 150 -10.26 18.14 3.93
N GLY A 151 -9.83 18.49 2.72
CA GLY A 151 -10.53 19.43 1.83
C GLY A 151 -10.44 20.91 2.24
N HIS A 152 -9.64 21.22 3.25
CA HIS A 152 -9.41 22.59 3.72
C HIS A 152 -8.01 22.74 4.32
N ARG A 153 -7.53 23.96 4.41
CA ARG A 153 -6.29 24.27 5.13
C ARG A 153 -6.54 24.33 6.64
N GLY A 154 -5.53 24.01 7.42
CA GLY A 154 -5.59 24.16 8.86
C GLY A 154 -5.69 25.64 9.26
N LEU A 155 -6.32 25.89 10.39
CA LEU A 155 -6.46 27.25 10.94
C LEU A 155 -5.18 27.73 11.66
N SER A 156 -4.30 26.79 12.05
CA SER A 156 -3.03 27.10 12.73
C SER A 156 -1.92 27.29 11.71
N THR A 157 -1.02 28.21 11.99
CA THR A 157 0.27 28.38 11.26
C THR A 157 1.44 27.74 12.01
N VAL A 158 1.17 27.12 13.16
CA VAL A 158 2.19 26.46 13.98
C VAL A 158 2.09 24.96 13.77
N PHE A 159 3.19 24.37 13.35
CA PHE A 159 3.32 22.92 13.16
C PHE A 159 4.06 22.30 14.35
N GLU A 160 3.75 21.05 14.61
CA GLU A 160 4.41 20.24 15.64
C GLU A 160 4.98 18.97 14.98
N LEU A 161 6.29 18.75 15.15
CA LEU A 161 6.92 17.47 14.84
C LEU A 161 6.58 16.50 15.97
N VAL A 162 5.91 15.41 15.64
CA VAL A 162 5.49 14.37 16.61
C VAL A 162 6.54 13.27 16.70
N ASN A 163 6.89 12.68 15.53
CA ASN A 163 7.88 11.61 15.46
C ASN A 163 8.84 11.81 14.29
N CYS A 164 10.05 11.35 14.47
CA CYS A 164 10.99 11.01 13.41
C CYS A 164 10.87 9.53 13.09
N ARG A 165 10.87 9.17 11.79
CA ARG A 165 10.85 7.78 11.34
C ARG A 165 11.99 7.51 10.38
N MET A 166 12.60 6.35 10.51
CA MET A 166 13.59 5.81 9.57
C MET A 166 13.16 4.44 9.10
N LEU A 167 13.24 4.24 7.81
CA LEU A 167 12.96 2.97 7.14
C LEU A 167 14.18 2.56 6.35
N ALA A 168 14.75 1.40 6.67
CA ALA A 168 15.75 0.77 5.83
C ALA A 168 15.11 -0.37 5.05
N ARG A 169 15.27 -0.38 3.73
CA ARG A 169 14.90 -1.45 2.82
C ARG A 169 16.14 -2.14 2.33
N VAL A 170 16.12 -3.47 2.36
CA VAL A 170 17.22 -4.28 1.86
C VAL A 170 16.87 -4.82 0.48
N SER A 171 17.68 -4.46 -0.52
CA SER A 171 17.57 -5.03 -1.87
C SER A 171 18.12 -6.45 -1.86
N ARG A 172 17.26 -7.45 -2.12
CA ARG A 172 17.67 -8.86 -2.20
C ARG A 172 18.40 -9.25 -3.48
N GLY A 173 18.69 -8.32 -4.38
CA GLY A 173 19.55 -8.52 -5.55
C GLY A 173 19.03 -9.48 -6.64
N VAL A 174 17.92 -10.15 -6.43
CA VAL A 174 17.31 -11.06 -7.39
C VAL A 174 15.88 -10.63 -7.62
N ALA A 175 15.64 -9.88 -8.69
CA ALA A 175 14.32 -9.90 -9.29
C ALA A 175 14.14 -11.34 -9.80
N HIS A 176 13.42 -12.15 -9.03
CA HIS A 176 13.00 -13.43 -9.57
C HIS A 176 12.01 -13.14 -10.69
N ASP A 177 12.47 -13.29 -11.93
CA ASP A 177 11.59 -13.33 -13.09
C ASP A 177 10.76 -14.62 -12.98
N HIS A 178 9.87 -14.62 -12.01
CA HIS A 178 8.87 -15.67 -11.86
C HIS A 178 7.82 -15.44 -12.94
N ALA A 179 8.16 -15.87 -14.15
CA ALA A 179 7.11 -16.14 -15.12
C ALA A 179 6.11 -17.06 -14.41
N TRP A 180 4.88 -16.59 -14.23
CA TRP A 180 3.79 -17.39 -13.71
C TRP A 180 3.49 -18.49 -14.72
N ASP A 181 4.26 -19.57 -14.68
CA ASP A 181 3.96 -20.79 -15.41
C ASP A 181 2.91 -21.58 -14.62
N TYR A 182 1.73 -20.95 -14.48
CA TYR A 182 0.57 -21.58 -13.89
C TYR A 182 0.02 -22.56 -14.93
N GLN A 183 0.48 -23.79 -14.85
CA GLN A 183 -0.17 -24.91 -15.54
C GLN A 183 -1.37 -25.30 -14.69
N ASP A 184 -2.56 -25.07 -15.23
CA ASP A 184 -3.79 -25.59 -14.67
C ASP A 184 -3.76 -27.13 -14.75
N THR A 185 -3.34 -27.76 -13.65
CA THR A 185 -3.17 -29.22 -13.58
C THR A 185 -4.49 -29.97 -13.40
N ASN A 186 -5.60 -29.23 -13.28
CA ASN A 186 -6.91 -29.80 -13.13
C ASN A 186 -7.84 -29.32 -14.26
N PRO A 187 -7.85 -29.99 -15.44
CA PRO A 187 -8.85 -29.69 -16.44
C PRO A 187 -10.21 -29.99 -15.82
N ALA A 188 -10.98 -28.95 -15.52
CA ALA A 188 -12.34 -29.08 -15.03
C ALA A 188 -13.09 -30.04 -15.97
N GLU A 189 -13.55 -31.17 -15.43
CA GLU A 189 -14.43 -32.05 -16.15
C GLU A 189 -15.60 -31.24 -16.73
N ASN A 190 -15.86 -31.39 -18.00
CA ASN A 190 -16.79 -30.68 -18.87
C ASN A 190 -18.19 -30.40 -18.30
N SER A 191 -18.33 -29.64 -17.23
CA SER A 191 -19.62 -29.06 -16.86
C SER A 191 -19.76 -27.71 -17.54
N SER A 192 -20.41 -27.69 -18.67
CA SER A 192 -20.56 -26.51 -19.51
C SER A 192 -21.34 -25.37 -18.87
N ALA A 193 -22.07 -25.60 -17.78
CA ALA A 193 -22.82 -24.57 -17.06
C ALA A 193 -23.19 -24.98 -15.62
N ARG A 194 -23.31 -23.98 -14.73
CA ARG A 194 -23.79 -24.13 -13.35
C ARG A 194 -24.90 -23.11 -13.06
N LYS A 195 -25.90 -23.52 -12.28
CA LYS A 195 -26.90 -22.58 -11.76
C LYS A 195 -26.32 -21.80 -10.58
N ILE A 196 -26.29 -20.48 -10.69
CA ILE A 196 -25.88 -19.58 -9.63
C ILE A 196 -26.92 -18.49 -9.38
N VAL A 197 -26.94 -17.95 -8.18
CA VAL A 197 -27.74 -16.78 -7.80
C VAL A 197 -26.79 -15.58 -7.68
N ILE A 198 -26.88 -14.66 -8.63
CA ILE A 198 -26.13 -13.39 -8.60
C ILE A 198 -26.93 -12.33 -7.84
N ASP A 199 -28.23 -12.23 -8.13
CA ASP A 199 -29.14 -11.34 -7.41
C ASP A 199 -30.31 -12.21 -6.89
N PRO A 200 -30.52 -12.24 -5.56
CA PRO A 200 -31.60 -12.99 -4.94
C PRO A 200 -33.00 -12.67 -5.53
N ARG A 201 -33.16 -11.45 -6.07
CA ARG A 201 -34.44 -10.99 -6.65
C ARG A 201 -34.71 -11.59 -8.03
N THR A 202 -33.67 -11.97 -8.76
CA THR A 202 -33.80 -12.55 -10.12
C THR A 202 -33.80 -14.09 -10.12
N GLY A 203 -33.45 -14.71 -8.98
CA GLY A 203 -33.33 -16.14 -8.84
C GLY A 203 -32.12 -16.75 -9.53
N PRO A 204 -32.03 -18.08 -9.61
CA PRO A 204 -30.90 -18.79 -10.18
C PRO A 204 -30.87 -18.68 -11.72
N ILE A 205 -29.70 -18.39 -12.26
CA ILE A 205 -29.39 -18.33 -13.69
C ILE A 205 -28.38 -19.39 -14.09
N ASN A 206 -28.54 -19.95 -15.28
CA ASN A 206 -27.50 -20.83 -15.85
C ASN A 206 -26.31 -20.00 -16.30
N THR A 207 -25.15 -20.32 -15.76
CA THR A 207 -23.94 -19.55 -15.99
C THR A 207 -22.86 -20.44 -16.58
N LYS A 208 -22.29 -20.02 -17.67
CA LYS A 208 -21.20 -20.72 -18.35
C LYS A 208 -20.00 -20.82 -17.42
N ILE A 209 -19.34 -21.97 -17.39
CA ILE A 209 -18.07 -22.17 -16.72
C ILE A 209 -16.97 -22.16 -17.79
N VAL A 210 -15.90 -21.44 -17.53
CA VAL A 210 -14.69 -21.40 -18.33
C VAL A 210 -13.48 -21.61 -17.44
N THR A 211 -12.48 -22.30 -17.89
CA THR A 211 -11.20 -22.37 -17.21
C THR A 211 -10.37 -21.14 -17.54
N ARG A 212 -9.42 -20.82 -16.68
CA ARG A 212 -8.54 -19.67 -16.91
C ARG A 212 -7.75 -19.79 -18.21
N THR A 213 -7.37 -21.00 -18.61
CA THR A 213 -6.68 -21.29 -19.88
C THR A 213 -7.55 -21.05 -21.12
N GLN A 214 -8.87 -21.01 -20.97
CA GLN A 214 -9.80 -20.68 -22.05
C GLN A 214 -10.04 -19.18 -22.21
N LEU A 215 -9.48 -18.35 -21.30
CA LEU A 215 -9.55 -16.90 -21.42
C LEU A 215 -8.51 -16.43 -22.43
N GLY A 216 -8.98 -15.81 -23.52
CA GLY A 216 -8.15 -15.17 -24.53
C GLY A 216 -8.07 -13.65 -24.32
N PRO A 217 -7.43 -12.92 -25.24
CA PRO A 217 -7.38 -11.48 -25.21
C PRO A 217 -8.75 -10.81 -25.49
N GLU A 218 -9.68 -11.57 -26.11
CA GLU A 218 -11.00 -11.05 -26.44
C GLU A 218 -11.93 -11.04 -25.22
N PRO A 219 -12.69 -9.96 -25.03
CA PRO A 219 -13.65 -9.86 -23.93
C PRO A 219 -14.75 -10.91 -24.03
N LEU A 220 -15.08 -11.55 -22.91
CA LEU A 220 -16.23 -12.43 -22.80
C LEU A 220 -17.38 -11.71 -22.12
N SER A 221 -18.59 -11.83 -22.70
CA SER A 221 -19.80 -11.31 -22.06
C SER A 221 -20.20 -12.21 -20.90
N GLY A 222 -20.38 -11.60 -19.72
CA GLY A 222 -20.89 -12.28 -18.53
C GLY A 222 -22.45 -12.36 -18.48
N PRO A 223 -22.97 -13.07 -17.49
CA PRO A 223 -22.25 -13.69 -16.38
C PRO A 223 -21.55 -14.99 -16.77
N ILE A 224 -20.33 -15.18 -16.26
CA ILE A 224 -19.53 -16.40 -16.42
C ILE A 224 -18.85 -16.75 -15.08
N ILE A 225 -18.56 -18.03 -14.87
CA ILE A 225 -17.71 -18.52 -13.80
C ILE A 225 -16.33 -18.82 -14.40
N VAL A 226 -15.28 -18.32 -13.79
CA VAL A 226 -13.90 -18.67 -14.14
C VAL A 226 -13.34 -19.56 -13.04
N GLU A 227 -12.93 -20.79 -13.41
CA GLU A 227 -12.32 -21.77 -12.51
C GLU A 227 -10.82 -21.93 -12.81
#